data_1aa89efe69649751b4e48f309c8e0ccc
#
_entry.id   1aa89efe69649751b4e48f309c8e0ccc
#
_cell.length_a   1.000
_cell.length_b   1.000
_cell.length_c   1.000
_cell.angle_alpha   90.00
_cell.angle_beta   90.00
_cell.angle_gamma   90.00
#
_symmetry.space_group_name_H-M   'P 1'
#
loop_
_entity.id
_entity.type
_entity.pdbx_description
1 polymer ?
#
loop_
_entity_poly.entity_id
_entity_poly.type
_entity_poly.pdbx_seq_one_letter_code
_entity_poly.pdbx_strand_id
1 'polypeptide(L)'
;ADVVIVAIGEAYEPVVLIAMELLQAGVPRIIARAGSETQETILNRIGIEEVIHPEKDEGKRMAESLVRSSISDFFELSEDIGIYEIDAPGGMVGYSLEDLKMRQRYRVNLLTIKRPQKAQFKVADDEKMGYKVLGVVEPTIRIQENDKLVLMGKQEDIDKLIETN
;
A
#
# COMPACT_ATOMS: atom_id res chain seq x y z
N ALA A 1 -9.64 18.93 -22.49
CA ALA A 1 -9.14 17.77 -21.73
C ALA A 1 -10.19 17.39 -20.70
N ASP A 2 -10.40 16.10 -20.50
CA ASP A 2 -11.39 15.61 -19.54
C ASP A 2 -10.83 15.57 -18.11
N VAL A 3 -9.50 15.47 -17.99
CA VAL A 3 -8.78 15.49 -16.72
C VAL A 3 -7.46 16.25 -16.92
N VAL A 4 -7.07 17.06 -15.94
CA VAL A 4 -5.76 17.71 -15.88
C VAL A 4 -5.13 17.47 -14.52
N ILE A 5 -3.84 17.07 -14.51
CA ILE A 5 -3.06 16.88 -13.28
C ILE A 5 -2.03 18.01 -13.19
N VAL A 6 -2.09 18.79 -12.11
CA VAL A 6 -1.12 19.83 -11.77
C VAL A 6 -0.11 19.26 -10.77
N ALA A 7 1.00 18.74 -11.29
CA ALA A 7 2.01 18.00 -10.51
C ALA A 7 3.31 18.81 -10.26
N ILE A 8 3.21 20.13 -10.12
CA ILE A 8 4.34 21.02 -9.86
C ILE A 8 4.73 20.92 -8.38
N GLY A 9 6.01 20.61 -8.09
CA GLY A 9 6.47 20.29 -6.74
C GLY A 9 7.13 21.43 -5.98
N GLU A 10 7.81 22.33 -6.66
CA GLU A 10 8.74 23.28 -6.01
C GLU A 10 8.15 24.67 -5.74
N ALA A 11 7.08 25.04 -6.39
CA ALA A 11 6.50 26.37 -6.27
C ALA A 11 4.98 26.32 -6.13
N TYR A 12 4.47 26.88 -5.04
CA TYR A 12 3.05 26.86 -4.74
C TYR A 12 2.25 27.86 -5.59
N GLU A 13 2.78 29.08 -5.80
CA GLU A 13 2.10 30.13 -6.56
C GLU A 13 1.69 29.70 -7.97
N PRO A 14 2.57 29.07 -8.78
CA PRO A 14 2.17 28.54 -10.09
C PRO A 14 1.07 27.48 -10.02
N VAL A 15 1.05 26.64 -8.98
CA VAL A 15 -0.01 25.61 -8.81
C VAL A 15 -1.37 26.26 -8.67
N VAL A 16 -1.50 27.31 -7.83
CA VAL A 16 -2.75 28.04 -7.62
C VAL A 16 -3.18 28.75 -8.89
N LEU A 17 -2.27 29.46 -9.56
CA LEU A 17 -2.58 30.19 -10.79
C LEU A 17 -3.06 29.25 -11.90
N ILE A 18 -2.35 28.15 -12.13
CA ILE A 18 -2.76 27.15 -13.14
C ILE A 18 -4.09 26.52 -12.76
N ALA A 19 -4.30 26.16 -11.49
CA ALA A 19 -5.56 25.58 -11.03
C ALA A 19 -6.74 26.55 -11.29
N MET A 20 -6.59 27.85 -11.04
CA MET A 20 -7.60 28.86 -11.32
C MET A 20 -7.88 28.99 -12.82
N GLU A 21 -6.85 29.02 -13.67
CA GLU A 21 -7.01 29.06 -15.12
C GLU A 21 -7.75 27.83 -15.66
N LEU A 22 -7.45 26.66 -15.13
CA LEU A 22 -8.12 25.41 -15.51
C LEU A 22 -9.60 25.40 -15.10
N LEU A 23 -9.92 25.91 -13.90
CA LEU A 23 -11.30 26.08 -13.43
C LEU A 23 -12.07 27.04 -14.33
N GLN A 24 -11.47 28.20 -14.69
CA GLN A 24 -12.07 29.16 -15.59
C GLN A 24 -12.26 28.60 -17.00
N ALA A 25 -11.35 27.75 -17.46
CA ALA A 25 -11.48 27.06 -18.75
C ALA A 25 -12.52 25.92 -18.72
N GLY A 26 -13.17 25.66 -17.60
CA GLY A 26 -14.21 24.65 -17.45
C GLY A 26 -13.69 23.22 -17.55
N VAL A 27 -12.45 22.94 -17.12
CA VAL A 27 -11.92 21.58 -17.06
C VAL A 27 -12.73 20.78 -16.04
N PRO A 28 -13.35 19.66 -16.43
CA PRO A 28 -14.31 18.96 -15.57
C PRO A 28 -13.68 18.24 -14.38
N ARG A 29 -12.40 17.88 -14.46
CA ARG A 29 -11.68 17.19 -13.38
C ARG A 29 -10.24 17.69 -13.29
N ILE A 30 -9.89 18.24 -12.14
CA ILE A 30 -8.56 18.78 -11.87
C ILE A 30 -8.01 18.08 -10.63
N ILE A 31 -6.83 17.48 -10.76
CA ILE A 31 -6.10 16.89 -9.66
C ILE A 31 -4.89 17.77 -9.40
N ALA A 32 -4.71 18.24 -8.17
CA ALA A 32 -3.56 19.07 -7.82
C ALA A 32 -2.70 18.44 -6.72
N ARG A 33 -1.38 18.60 -6.85
CA ARG A 33 -0.44 18.22 -5.80
C ARG A 33 -0.30 19.35 -4.79
N ALA A 34 -0.36 19.00 -3.51
CA ALA A 34 -0.04 19.89 -2.39
C ALA A 34 1.16 19.36 -1.60
N GLY A 35 2.08 20.23 -1.24
CA GLY A 35 3.22 19.92 -0.38
C GLY A 35 2.96 20.15 1.11
N SER A 36 1.78 20.71 1.47
CA SER A 36 1.38 20.96 2.86
C SER A 36 -0.13 21.02 3.02
N GLU A 37 -0.63 20.82 4.25
CA GLU A 37 -2.06 20.91 4.58
C GLU A 37 -2.62 22.34 4.34
N THR A 38 -1.79 23.37 4.49
CA THR A 38 -2.17 24.74 4.15
C THR A 38 -2.44 24.90 2.66
N GLN A 39 -1.57 24.31 1.83
CA GLN A 39 -1.75 24.33 0.37
C GLN A 39 -3.01 23.59 -0.06
N GLU A 40 -3.25 22.40 0.51
CA GLU A 40 -4.49 21.64 0.31
C GLU A 40 -5.72 22.48 0.66
N THR A 41 -5.72 23.12 1.83
CA THR A 41 -6.82 23.97 2.28
C THR A 41 -7.13 25.10 1.27
N ILE A 42 -6.08 25.71 0.70
CA ILE A 42 -6.27 26.78 -0.29
C ILE A 42 -6.79 26.20 -1.61
N LEU A 43 -6.21 25.10 -2.09
CA LEU A 43 -6.67 24.45 -3.32
C LEU A 43 -8.15 24.03 -3.22
N ASN A 44 -8.55 23.45 -2.10
CA ASN A 44 -9.96 23.09 -1.85
C ASN A 44 -10.86 24.32 -1.84
N ARG A 45 -10.42 25.44 -1.23
CA ARG A 45 -11.20 26.68 -1.19
C ARG A 45 -11.39 27.34 -2.54
N ILE A 46 -10.47 27.17 -3.48
CA ILE A 46 -10.63 27.69 -4.85
C ILE A 46 -11.43 26.76 -5.75
N GLY A 47 -11.81 25.56 -5.27
CA GLY A 47 -12.70 24.65 -5.99
C GLY A 47 -12.02 23.40 -6.56
N ILE A 48 -10.77 23.10 -6.16
CA ILE A 48 -10.13 21.83 -6.52
C ILE A 48 -10.60 20.76 -5.52
N GLU A 49 -11.29 19.75 -6.03
CA GLU A 49 -11.85 18.67 -5.20
C GLU A 49 -10.86 17.53 -4.93
N GLU A 50 -9.91 17.33 -5.83
CA GLU A 50 -8.92 16.25 -5.73
C GLU A 50 -7.51 16.82 -5.48
N VAL A 51 -7.06 16.74 -4.23
CA VAL A 51 -5.69 17.12 -3.84
C VAL A 51 -4.93 15.91 -3.35
N ILE A 52 -3.71 15.73 -3.84
CA ILE A 52 -2.84 14.59 -3.51
C ILE A 52 -1.56 15.07 -2.80
N HIS A 53 -1.05 14.24 -1.90
CA HIS A 53 0.16 14.46 -1.11
C HIS A 53 1.18 13.31 -1.28
N PRO A 54 1.79 13.13 -2.46
CA PRO A 54 2.62 11.97 -2.75
C PRO A 54 3.75 11.75 -1.74
N GLU A 55 4.37 12.84 -1.26
CA GLU A 55 5.47 12.76 -0.30
C GLU A 55 5.00 12.34 1.10
N LYS A 56 3.83 12.81 1.53
CA LYS A 56 3.26 12.45 2.83
C LYS A 56 2.84 10.98 2.83
N ASP A 57 2.20 10.55 1.75
CA ASP A 57 1.70 9.18 1.60
C ASP A 57 2.87 8.18 1.52
N GLU A 58 3.89 8.47 0.70
CA GLU A 58 5.08 7.66 0.61
C GLU A 58 5.91 7.70 1.91
N GLY A 59 6.03 8.88 2.55
CA GLY A 59 6.70 9.01 3.84
C GLY A 59 6.03 8.18 4.94
N LYS A 60 4.68 8.14 4.99
CA LYS A 60 3.93 7.29 5.90
C LYS A 60 4.22 5.82 5.63
N ARG A 61 4.16 5.39 4.37
CA ARG A 61 4.45 4.02 3.95
C ARG A 61 5.87 3.58 4.32
N MET A 62 6.87 4.44 4.07
CA MET A 62 8.25 4.18 4.47
C MET A 62 8.42 4.10 5.98
N ALA A 63 7.81 5.02 6.74
CA ALA A 63 7.90 5.02 8.19
C ALA A 63 7.36 3.71 8.80
N GLU A 64 6.21 3.24 8.34
CA GLU A 64 5.63 1.96 8.76
C GLU A 64 6.56 0.77 8.46
N SER A 65 7.15 0.73 7.27
CA SER A 65 8.08 -0.35 6.89
C SER A 65 9.38 -0.33 7.70
N LEU A 66 9.85 0.85 8.13
CA LEU A 66 11.07 1.00 8.95
C LEU A 66 10.83 0.66 10.42
N VAL A 67 9.68 1.04 10.96
CA VAL A 67 9.32 0.74 12.35
C VAL A 67 9.01 -0.74 12.53
N ARG A 68 8.55 -1.41 11.48
CA ARG A 68 8.07 -2.80 11.51
C ARG A 68 8.79 -3.62 10.47
N SER A 69 9.95 -4.14 10.83
CA SER A 69 10.78 -4.98 9.93
C SER A 69 10.03 -6.20 9.35
N SER A 70 8.96 -6.64 10.01
CA SER A 70 8.14 -7.78 9.58
C SER A 70 7.04 -7.39 8.57
N ILE A 71 6.76 -6.08 8.36
CA ILE A 71 5.79 -5.59 7.38
C ILE A 71 6.55 -5.04 6.19
N SER A 72 6.45 -5.72 5.06
CA SER A 72 7.16 -5.34 3.83
C SER A 72 6.42 -4.24 3.05
N ASP A 73 5.09 -4.21 3.12
CA ASP A 73 4.25 -3.22 2.46
C ASP A 73 2.90 -3.06 3.17
N PHE A 74 2.28 -1.89 3.02
CA PHE A 74 1.04 -1.54 3.70
C PHE A 74 0.16 -0.66 2.83
N PHE A 75 -1.16 -0.94 2.83
CA PHE A 75 -2.18 -0.12 2.20
C PHE A 75 -3.36 0.09 3.16
N GLU A 76 -3.61 1.34 3.54
CA GLU A 76 -4.71 1.72 4.43
C GLU A 76 -6.05 1.70 3.67
N LEU A 77 -7.04 0.99 4.20
CA LEU A 77 -8.41 0.98 3.68
C LEU A 77 -9.32 1.93 4.45
N SER A 78 -9.09 2.04 5.76
CA SER A 78 -9.77 2.96 6.66
C SER A 78 -8.89 3.21 7.89
N GLU A 79 -9.31 4.08 8.81
CA GLU A 79 -8.55 4.38 10.04
C GLU A 79 -8.09 3.13 10.82
N ASP A 80 -8.87 2.04 10.78
CA ASP A 80 -8.61 0.84 11.57
C ASP A 80 -8.19 -0.38 10.75
N ILE A 81 -8.46 -0.41 9.44
CA ILE A 81 -8.30 -1.61 8.60
C ILE A 81 -7.35 -1.33 7.45
N GLY A 82 -6.38 -2.21 7.27
CA GLY A 82 -5.43 -2.16 6.18
C GLY A 82 -5.18 -3.52 5.53
N ILE A 83 -4.47 -3.46 4.42
CA ILE A 83 -3.86 -4.62 3.75
C ILE A 83 -2.36 -4.57 4.07
N TYR A 84 -1.83 -5.66 4.58
CA TYR A 84 -0.47 -5.79 5.05
C TYR A 84 0.24 -6.91 4.32
N GLU A 85 1.44 -6.65 3.82
CA GLU A 85 2.34 -7.68 3.33
C GLU A 85 3.37 -7.98 4.42
N ILE A 86 3.37 -9.20 4.92
CA ILE A 86 4.30 -9.66 5.95
C ILE A 86 5.09 -10.87 5.48
N ASP A 87 6.30 -11.05 6.00
CA ASP A 87 7.01 -12.31 5.84
C ASP A 87 6.27 -13.40 6.62
N ALA A 88 6.20 -14.61 6.06
CA ALA A 88 5.53 -15.71 6.72
C ALA A 88 6.20 -16.03 8.06
N PRO A 89 5.50 -15.90 9.20
CA PRO A 89 6.07 -16.29 10.50
C PRO A 89 6.52 -17.74 10.51
N GLY A 90 7.66 -18.02 11.15
CA GLY A 90 8.25 -19.36 11.18
C GLY A 90 7.33 -20.44 11.74
N GLY A 91 6.49 -20.09 12.73
CA GLY A 91 5.48 -20.98 13.32
C GLY A 91 4.33 -21.36 12.39
N MET A 92 4.19 -20.69 11.24
CA MET A 92 3.17 -21.00 10.24
C MET A 92 3.68 -21.86 9.08
N VAL A 93 5.01 -21.98 8.92
CA VAL A 93 5.63 -22.74 7.84
C VAL A 93 5.26 -24.22 7.94
N GLY A 94 4.81 -24.81 6.83
CA GLY A 94 4.37 -26.20 6.74
C GLY A 94 2.91 -26.45 7.07
N TYR A 95 2.22 -25.53 7.73
CA TYR A 95 0.78 -25.66 8.02
C TYR A 95 -0.06 -25.23 6.83
N SER A 96 -1.23 -25.85 6.66
CA SER A 96 -2.21 -25.41 5.68
C SER A 96 -3.02 -24.21 6.20
N LEU A 97 -3.65 -23.45 5.29
CA LEU A 97 -4.51 -22.34 5.70
C LEU A 97 -5.71 -22.81 6.53
N GLU A 98 -6.20 -24.02 6.27
CA GLU A 98 -7.28 -24.65 7.03
C GLU A 98 -6.84 -24.93 8.48
N ASP A 99 -5.62 -25.43 8.69
CA ASP A 99 -5.07 -25.71 10.01
C ASP A 99 -4.84 -24.43 10.82
N LEU A 100 -4.39 -23.38 10.16
CA LEU A 100 -4.05 -22.09 10.80
C LEU A 100 -5.28 -21.33 11.30
N LYS A 101 -6.44 -21.52 10.69
CA LYS A 101 -7.71 -20.88 11.09
C LYS A 101 -7.59 -19.38 11.35
N MET A 102 -6.88 -18.67 10.45
CA MET A 102 -6.48 -17.26 10.63
C MET A 102 -7.62 -16.33 11.02
N ARG A 103 -8.81 -16.52 10.42
CA ARG A 103 -10.01 -15.71 10.72
C ARG A 103 -10.49 -15.89 12.16
N GLN A 104 -10.49 -17.13 12.65
CA GLN A 104 -10.97 -17.45 14.00
C GLN A 104 -9.96 -17.08 15.09
N ARG A 105 -8.67 -17.30 14.81
CA ARG A 105 -7.60 -17.12 15.82
C ARG A 105 -7.11 -15.67 15.89
N TYR A 106 -6.98 -15.00 14.74
CA TYR A 106 -6.33 -13.70 14.63
C TYR A 106 -7.21 -12.61 14.03
N ARG A 107 -8.46 -12.92 13.62
CA ARG A 107 -9.39 -11.96 12.99
C ARG A 107 -8.85 -11.31 11.71
N VAL A 108 -7.96 -11.99 11.01
CA VAL A 108 -7.38 -11.54 9.75
C VAL A 108 -7.83 -12.39 8.57
N ASN A 109 -7.95 -11.79 7.40
CA ASN A 109 -8.20 -12.49 6.15
C ASN A 109 -6.90 -12.57 5.35
N LEU A 110 -6.50 -13.78 4.94
CA LEU A 110 -5.48 -13.95 3.94
C LEU A 110 -6.08 -13.67 2.55
N LEU A 111 -5.52 -12.72 1.84
CA LEU A 111 -5.93 -12.36 0.48
C LEU A 111 -5.19 -13.21 -0.55
N THR A 112 -3.87 -13.31 -0.40
CA THR A 112 -3.02 -14.12 -1.27
C THR A 112 -1.67 -14.40 -0.60
N ILE A 113 -0.88 -15.25 -1.25
CA ILE A 113 0.51 -15.55 -0.90
C ILE A 113 1.39 -15.12 -2.08
N LYS A 114 2.47 -14.42 -1.78
CA LYS A 114 3.57 -14.17 -2.72
C LYS A 114 4.68 -15.16 -2.41
N ARG A 115 4.97 -16.03 -3.35
CA ARG A 115 5.98 -17.10 -3.21
C ARG A 115 7.24 -16.76 -3.99
N PRO A 116 8.45 -16.95 -3.41
CA PRO A 116 9.69 -16.70 -4.13
C PRO A 116 9.76 -17.52 -5.43
N GLN A 117 10.15 -16.87 -6.51
CA GLN A 117 10.38 -17.49 -7.79
C GLN A 117 11.68 -16.94 -8.39
N LYS A 118 12.48 -17.79 -9.01
CA LYS A 118 13.64 -17.31 -9.76
C LYS A 118 13.17 -16.33 -10.84
N ALA A 119 13.75 -15.13 -10.85
CA ALA A 119 13.38 -14.10 -11.82
C ALA A 119 13.55 -14.65 -13.23
N GLN A 120 12.50 -14.54 -14.07
CA GLN A 120 12.54 -14.98 -15.48
C GLN A 120 13.40 -14.07 -16.35
N PHE A 121 13.75 -12.89 -15.87
CA PHE A 121 14.59 -11.92 -16.58
C PHE A 121 15.77 -11.51 -15.70
N LYS A 122 17.00 -11.82 -16.18
CA LYS A 122 18.23 -11.28 -15.61
C LYS A 122 18.32 -9.80 -16.01
N VAL A 123 18.16 -8.90 -15.06
CA VAL A 123 18.56 -7.50 -15.20
C VAL A 123 19.86 -7.34 -14.44
N ALA A 124 20.97 -7.28 -15.18
CA ALA A 124 22.33 -6.99 -14.72
C ALA A 124 22.70 -7.61 -13.36
N ASP A 125 23.56 -8.62 -13.37
CA ASP A 125 24.34 -9.23 -12.28
C ASP A 125 23.74 -9.37 -10.85
N ASP A 126 22.52 -8.91 -10.59
CA ASP A 126 21.78 -9.08 -9.34
C ASP A 126 20.70 -10.15 -9.53
N GLU A 127 20.88 -11.31 -8.89
CA GLU A 127 19.81 -12.32 -8.76
C GLU A 127 18.73 -11.79 -7.80
N LYS A 128 17.95 -10.80 -8.24
CA LYS A 128 16.76 -10.38 -7.48
C LYS A 128 15.75 -11.52 -7.53
N MET A 129 15.53 -12.17 -6.38
CA MET A 129 14.43 -13.10 -6.23
C MET A 129 13.12 -12.36 -6.51
N GLY A 130 12.45 -12.77 -7.58
CA GLY A 130 11.09 -12.30 -7.85
C GLY A 130 10.07 -13.04 -6.99
N TYR A 131 8.88 -12.49 -6.86
CA TYR A 131 7.76 -13.16 -6.20
C TYR A 131 6.64 -13.44 -7.21
N LYS A 132 6.08 -14.64 -7.14
CA LYS A 132 4.85 -15.00 -7.84
C LYS A 132 3.66 -14.85 -6.90
N VAL A 133 2.67 -14.07 -7.30
CA VAL A 133 1.38 -13.99 -6.59
C VAL A 133 0.55 -15.22 -6.95
N LEU A 134 0.07 -15.96 -5.94
CA LEU A 134 -0.69 -17.20 -6.15
C LEU A 134 -2.17 -16.97 -6.49
N GLY A 135 -2.64 -15.71 -6.41
CA GLY A 135 -4.06 -15.37 -6.64
C GLY A 135 -4.95 -15.81 -5.49
N VAL A 136 -6.11 -16.37 -5.81
CA VAL A 136 -7.00 -16.94 -4.79
C VAL A 136 -6.41 -18.27 -4.32
N VAL A 137 -6.10 -18.35 -3.04
CA VAL A 137 -5.44 -19.54 -2.46
C VAL A 137 -6.48 -20.53 -1.90
N GLU A 138 -6.22 -21.81 -2.13
CA GLU A 138 -7.07 -22.88 -1.60
C GLU A 138 -6.75 -23.15 -0.12
N PRO A 139 -7.73 -23.61 0.68
CA PRO A 139 -7.54 -23.92 2.10
C PRO A 139 -6.43 -24.93 2.39
N THR A 140 -6.19 -25.83 1.46
CA THR A 140 -5.20 -26.92 1.56
C THR A 140 -3.76 -26.47 1.26
N ILE A 141 -3.57 -25.24 0.74
CA ILE A 141 -2.23 -24.74 0.43
C ILE A 141 -1.42 -24.61 1.72
N ARG A 142 -0.15 -25.06 1.64
CA ARG A 142 0.79 -24.93 2.76
C ARG A 142 1.69 -23.73 2.61
N ILE A 143 1.87 -23.02 3.71
CA ILE A 143 2.84 -21.91 3.79
C ILE A 143 4.24 -22.50 3.69
N GLN A 144 5.09 -21.87 2.87
CA GLN A 144 6.48 -22.25 2.66
C GLN A 144 7.41 -21.21 3.27
N GLU A 145 8.64 -21.59 3.49
CA GLU A 145 9.70 -20.69 3.89
C GLU A 145 9.89 -19.57 2.86
N ASN A 146 10.07 -18.35 3.32
CA ASN A 146 10.16 -17.13 2.53
C ASN A 146 8.90 -16.75 1.72
N ASP A 147 7.75 -17.40 1.96
CA ASP A 147 6.49 -16.86 1.49
C ASP A 147 6.22 -15.49 2.13
N LYS A 148 5.55 -14.61 1.39
CA LYS A 148 4.98 -13.38 1.93
C LYS A 148 3.47 -13.52 1.95
N LEU A 149 2.86 -13.18 3.08
CA LEU A 149 1.42 -13.26 3.27
C LEU A 149 0.81 -11.87 3.06
N VAL A 150 -0.18 -11.77 2.20
CA VAL A 150 -0.96 -10.53 2.04
C VAL A 150 -2.24 -10.68 2.84
N LEU A 151 -2.35 -9.94 3.92
CA LEU A 151 -3.40 -10.05 4.93
C LEU A 151 -4.25 -8.79 4.98
N MET A 152 -5.53 -8.92 5.27
CA MET A 152 -6.42 -7.80 5.57
C MET A 152 -6.95 -7.94 7.01
N GLY A 153 -6.84 -6.86 7.77
CA GLY A 153 -7.31 -6.84 9.15
C GLY A 153 -6.97 -5.53 9.86
N LYS A 154 -7.24 -5.50 11.18
CA LYS A 154 -6.75 -4.42 12.02
C LYS A 154 -5.26 -4.61 12.29
N GLN A 155 -4.57 -3.50 12.46
CA GLN A 155 -3.14 -3.51 12.73
C GLN A 155 -2.79 -4.33 13.98
N GLU A 156 -3.52 -4.16 15.07
CA GLU A 156 -3.33 -4.91 16.32
C GLU A 156 -3.47 -6.43 16.15
N ASP A 157 -4.36 -6.86 15.25
CA ASP A 157 -4.58 -8.28 14.94
C ASP A 157 -3.43 -8.86 14.09
N ILE A 158 -2.86 -8.04 13.19
CA ILE A 158 -1.65 -8.41 12.43
C ILE A 158 -0.44 -8.52 13.34
N ASP A 159 -0.24 -7.55 14.24
CA ASP A 159 0.87 -7.57 15.21
C ASP A 159 0.79 -8.83 16.10
N LYS A 160 -0.40 -9.12 16.62
CA LYS A 160 -0.65 -10.34 17.40
C LYS A 160 -0.35 -11.62 16.62
N LEU A 161 -0.68 -11.67 15.34
CA LEU A 161 -0.37 -12.82 14.50
C LEU A 161 1.15 -13.00 14.36
N ILE A 162 1.90 -11.92 14.15
CA ILE A 162 3.36 -11.95 14.03
C ILE A 162 4.01 -12.37 15.35
N GLU A 163 3.59 -11.80 16.47
CA GLU A 163 4.19 -12.06 17.79
C GLU A 163 3.91 -13.48 18.32
N THR A 164 2.81 -14.09 17.91
CA THR A 164 2.38 -15.41 18.42
C THR A 164 3.00 -16.57 17.64
N ASN A 165 3.55 -16.35 16.45
CA ASN A 165 4.08 -17.39 15.56
C ASN A 165 5.52 -17.11 15.14
#